data_94ba595a5f93614b6606557ffe69041f
#
_entry.id   94ba595a5f93614b6606557ffe69041f
#
_cell.length_a   1.000
_cell.length_b   1.000
_cell.length_c   1.000
_cell.angle_alpha   90.00
_cell.angle_beta   90.00
_cell.angle_gamma   90.00
#
_symmetry.space_group_name_H-M   'P 1'
#
loop_
_entity.id
_entity.type
_entity.pdbx_description
1 polymer ?
#
loop_
_entity_poly.entity_id
_entity_poly.type
_entity_poly.pdbx_seq_one_letter_code
_entity_poly.pdbx_strand_id
1 'polypeptide(L)'
;MERVDVAIVGGGPAGASAAERAAAHGAETVLFEQGVPREDREGLGPDSTDAAGMLDYWIDIMDFDYEEIPDEVILRELEGTEFVGPTTKIRLETTGMEARYPKFGYTFHRARMDDWLHERAADAGADMRVGTGVKNLESDLSGEPVHTLTLSNGDELEASHVVLADGPQRRITLNALDQFLVGKSVSDHLSPPKANHIAYQQYREFPEELFAEFEDTLKFWWGYMPGETAYPWIFPNDGTVARVGLTMPIGMDLEDVAHPESYKLLRPSDDKIPTGAEYIRRLLEQEYGDEYDIEEDIPIVENRGKSKGTETYPISSTRPIESPVGANIAVAGGAMGTTSAFHEGGYHVAVRTGKIAGRLAATDSLEHYNEVWKRAIGDELLRNVAFADIVKDYEPDDWDWAFDVISGMQGSSSGDGPILDKRLTSGVGGAKILMAYRRRKFKYRNGKYVQLREDEYVY
;
A
#
# COMPACT_ATOMS: atom_id res chain seq x y z
N MET A 1 10.11 -25.38 -26.10
CA MET A 1 9.94 -24.43 -25.00
C MET A 1 8.46 -24.10 -24.95
N GLU A 2 7.87 -24.06 -23.78
CA GLU A 2 6.48 -23.64 -23.62
C GLU A 2 6.36 -22.15 -23.98
N ARG A 3 5.28 -21.75 -24.66
CA ARG A 3 5.04 -20.36 -25.06
C ARG A 3 3.60 -19.99 -24.73
N VAL A 4 3.41 -18.79 -24.15
CA VAL A 4 2.12 -18.25 -23.77
C VAL A 4 1.94 -16.83 -24.31
N ASP A 5 0.70 -16.32 -24.31
CA ASP A 5 0.44 -14.94 -24.71
C ASP A 5 0.89 -13.96 -23.63
N VAL A 6 0.56 -14.26 -22.36
CA VAL A 6 0.83 -13.38 -21.21
C VAL A 6 1.46 -14.16 -20.06
N ALA A 7 2.66 -13.76 -19.65
CA ALA A 7 3.29 -14.24 -18.42
C ALA A 7 3.22 -13.16 -17.33
N ILE A 8 2.88 -13.56 -16.11
CA ILE A 8 2.74 -12.66 -14.96
C ILE A 8 3.70 -13.09 -13.86
N VAL A 9 4.50 -12.14 -13.36
CA VAL A 9 5.52 -12.36 -12.33
C VAL A 9 5.05 -11.79 -11.00
N GLY A 10 4.73 -12.66 -10.05
CA GLY A 10 4.20 -12.33 -8.72
C GLY A 10 2.70 -12.50 -8.62
N GLY A 11 2.25 -13.18 -7.56
CA GLY A 11 0.85 -13.54 -7.29
C GLY A 11 0.16 -12.63 -6.26
N GLY A 12 0.71 -11.47 -5.97
CA GLY A 12 0.04 -10.47 -5.12
C GLY A 12 -1.18 -9.84 -5.83
N PRO A 13 -1.85 -8.84 -5.19
CA PRO A 13 -3.10 -8.28 -5.71
C PRO A 13 -3.01 -7.78 -7.15
N ALA A 14 -1.87 -7.20 -7.55
CA ALA A 14 -1.67 -6.76 -8.93
C ALA A 14 -1.59 -7.93 -9.92
N GLY A 15 -0.79 -8.95 -9.58
CA GLY A 15 -0.59 -10.10 -10.48
C GLY A 15 -1.83 -10.96 -10.63
N ALA A 16 -2.51 -11.31 -9.52
CA ALA A 16 -3.75 -12.07 -9.56
C ALA A 16 -4.83 -11.36 -10.37
N SER A 17 -4.97 -10.03 -10.17
CA SER A 17 -5.93 -9.23 -10.95
C SER A 17 -5.54 -9.10 -12.43
N ALA A 18 -4.24 -9.12 -12.75
CA ALA A 18 -3.78 -9.15 -14.13
C ALA A 18 -4.10 -10.50 -14.79
N ALA A 19 -3.88 -11.61 -14.06
CA ALA A 19 -4.16 -12.95 -14.53
C ALA A 19 -5.65 -13.15 -14.81
N GLU A 20 -6.53 -12.75 -13.87
CA GLU A 20 -7.97 -12.76 -14.06
C GLU A 20 -8.37 -12.05 -15.36
N ARG A 21 -7.89 -10.82 -15.56
CA ARG A 21 -8.28 -10.03 -16.73
C ARG A 21 -7.68 -10.52 -18.03
N ALA A 22 -6.46 -11.01 -18.01
CA ALA A 22 -5.83 -11.55 -19.21
C ALA A 22 -6.56 -12.83 -19.68
N ALA A 23 -6.78 -13.79 -18.77
CA ALA A 23 -7.49 -15.02 -19.08
C ALA A 23 -8.95 -14.77 -19.49
N ALA A 24 -9.68 -13.89 -18.79
CA ALA A 24 -11.04 -13.51 -19.13
C ALA A 24 -11.21 -12.87 -20.53
N HIS A 25 -10.10 -12.33 -21.10
CA HIS A 25 -10.07 -11.82 -22.47
C HIS A 25 -9.53 -12.83 -23.49
N GLY A 26 -9.33 -14.10 -23.05
CA GLY A 26 -9.00 -15.22 -23.91
C GLY A 26 -7.53 -15.43 -24.22
N ALA A 27 -6.61 -14.73 -23.53
CA ALA A 27 -5.19 -14.94 -23.68
C ALA A 27 -4.75 -16.22 -22.93
N GLU A 28 -3.85 -16.99 -23.53
CA GLU A 28 -3.13 -18.05 -22.82
C GLU A 28 -2.23 -17.42 -21.75
N THR A 29 -2.65 -17.53 -20.48
CA THR A 29 -2.10 -16.77 -19.37
C THR A 29 -1.51 -17.67 -18.30
N VAL A 30 -0.26 -17.38 -17.90
CA VAL A 30 0.42 -18.06 -16.79
C VAL A 30 0.85 -17.05 -15.76
N LEU A 31 0.57 -17.33 -14.47
CA LEU A 31 1.06 -16.55 -13.33
C LEU A 31 2.05 -17.39 -12.52
N PHE A 32 3.19 -16.80 -12.19
CA PHE A 32 4.22 -17.39 -11.32
C PHE A 32 4.23 -16.69 -9.96
N GLU A 33 4.03 -17.45 -8.88
CA GLU A 33 4.15 -17.00 -7.51
C GLU A 33 5.08 -17.92 -6.72
N GLN A 34 6.07 -17.33 -6.02
CA GLN A 34 7.04 -18.09 -5.23
C GLN A 34 6.43 -18.65 -3.93
N GLY A 35 5.40 -18.00 -3.38
CA GLY A 35 4.64 -18.44 -2.23
C GLY A 35 3.60 -19.50 -2.59
N VAL A 36 2.93 -20.01 -1.58
CA VAL A 36 1.81 -20.96 -1.71
C VAL A 36 0.53 -20.32 -1.16
N PRO A 37 -0.67 -20.76 -1.59
CA PRO A 37 -1.94 -20.33 -1.04
C PRO A 37 -1.98 -20.46 0.49
N ARG A 38 -2.85 -19.69 1.13
CA ARG A 38 -2.93 -19.66 2.60
C ARG A 38 -3.24 -21.02 3.20
N GLU A 39 -4.15 -21.78 2.63
CA GLU A 39 -4.55 -23.11 3.07
C GLU A 39 -3.39 -24.13 3.05
N ASP A 40 -2.40 -23.90 2.20
CA ASP A 40 -1.20 -24.74 2.06
C ASP A 40 -0.02 -24.25 2.93
N ARG A 41 -0.21 -23.18 3.73
CA ARG A 41 0.84 -22.58 4.56
C ARG A 41 0.82 -23.16 5.96
N GLU A 42 1.74 -24.04 6.28
CA GLU A 42 1.95 -24.54 7.62
C GLU A 42 2.57 -23.46 8.56
N GLY A 43 2.04 -23.33 9.77
CA GLY A 43 2.61 -22.49 10.83
C GLY A 43 2.42 -20.99 10.64
N LEU A 44 1.67 -20.55 9.64
CA LEU A 44 1.26 -19.15 9.50
C LEU A 44 -0.13 -18.95 10.10
N GLY A 45 -0.28 -17.82 10.79
CA GLY A 45 -1.58 -17.41 11.33
C GLY A 45 -2.61 -17.15 10.22
N PRO A 46 -3.87 -16.97 10.61
CA PRO A 46 -4.98 -16.81 9.67
C PRO A 46 -4.96 -15.50 8.90
N ASP A 47 -4.06 -14.60 9.22
CA ASP A 47 -4.04 -13.24 8.71
C ASP A 47 -2.75 -12.93 7.93
N SER A 48 -2.69 -11.74 7.36
CA SER A 48 -1.66 -11.30 6.43
C SER A 48 -0.56 -10.49 7.11
N THR A 49 0.42 -10.13 6.30
CA THR A 49 1.66 -9.43 6.63
C THR A 49 1.58 -7.91 6.57
N ASP A 50 0.42 -7.32 6.39
CA ASP A 50 0.27 -5.85 6.32
C ASP A 50 -0.98 -5.35 7.05
N ALA A 51 -0.99 -4.07 7.37
CA ALA A 51 -2.17 -3.41 7.88
C ALA A 51 -3.27 -3.47 6.81
N ALA A 52 -4.42 -4.02 7.16
CA ALA A 52 -5.48 -4.28 6.21
C ALA A 52 -6.73 -3.45 6.55
N GLY A 53 -6.70 -2.19 6.17
CA GLY A 53 -7.87 -1.30 6.14
C GLY A 53 -8.21 -0.93 4.70
N MET A 54 -9.49 -0.97 4.36
CA MET A 54 -10.01 -0.60 3.04
C MET A 54 -11.03 0.52 3.21
N LEU A 55 -10.76 1.67 2.57
CA LEU A 55 -11.70 2.79 2.56
C LEU A 55 -12.78 2.60 1.49
N ASP A 56 -13.91 3.26 1.67
CA ASP A 56 -15.07 3.21 0.79
C ASP A 56 -14.74 3.37 -0.70
N TYR A 57 -14.15 4.49 -1.08
CA TYR A 57 -13.81 4.80 -2.49
C TYR A 57 -12.64 3.95 -3.06
N TRP A 58 -11.86 3.29 -2.21
CA TRP A 58 -10.79 2.38 -2.67
C TRP A 58 -11.37 1.14 -3.35
N ILE A 59 -12.55 0.70 -2.93
CA ILE A 59 -13.28 -0.40 -3.57
C ILE A 59 -13.64 -0.02 -5.01
N ASP A 60 -14.09 1.21 -5.21
CA ASP A 60 -14.38 1.74 -6.55
C ASP A 60 -13.12 1.88 -7.41
N ILE A 61 -11.99 2.29 -6.80
CA ILE A 61 -10.69 2.30 -7.51
C ILE A 61 -10.31 0.89 -7.97
N MET A 62 -10.52 -0.13 -7.14
CA MET A 62 -10.26 -1.53 -7.52
C MET A 62 -11.15 -2.02 -8.67
N ASP A 63 -12.25 -1.32 -8.96
CA ASP A 63 -13.21 -1.71 -9.99
C ASP A 63 -13.88 -3.06 -9.67
N PHE A 64 -14.25 -3.25 -8.41
CA PHE A 64 -15.12 -4.32 -7.95
C PHE A 64 -16.50 -3.77 -7.62
N ASP A 65 -17.51 -4.63 -7.78
CA ASP A 65 -18.74 -4.47 -7.03
C ASP A 65 -18.48 -4.94 -5.60
N TYR A 66 -18.79 -4.10 -4.60
CA TYR A 66 -18.53 -4.46 -3.21
C TYR A 66 -19.33 -5.69 -2.76
N GLU A 67 -20.46 -5.98 -3.40
CA GLU A 67 -21.28 -7.17 -3.15
C GLU A 67 -20.62 -8.48 -3.64
N GLU A 68 -19.56 -8.40 -4.49
CA GLU A 68 -18.79 -9.57 -4.91
C GLU A 68 -17.74 -10.00 -3.86
N ILE A 69 -17.40 -9.11 -2.92
CA ILE A 69 -16.38 -9.40 -1.91
C ILE A 69 -16.97 -10.38 -0.89
N PRO A 70 -16.36 -11.57 -0.68
CA PRO A 70 -16.88 -12.56 0.25
C PRO A 70 -16.95 -12.05 1.70
N ASP A 71 -18.01 -12.40 2.41
CA ASP A 71 -18.19 -12.00 3.81
C ASP A 71 -17.03 -12.43 4.71
N GLU A 72 -16.41 -13.58 4.44
CA GLU A 72 -15.25 -14.06 5.22
C GLU A 72 -13.97 -13.25 5.01
N VAL A 73 -13.93 -12.40 4.01
CA VAL A 73 -12.84 -11.42 3.81
C VAL A 73 -12.98 -10.27 4.79
N ILE A 74 -14.19 -9.83 5.07
CA ILE A 74 -14.47 -8.66 5.91
C ILE A 74 -14.39 -9.05 7.38
N LEU A 75 -13.57 -8.32 8.15
CA LEU A 75 -13.43 -8.50 9.59
C LEU A 75 -14.40 -7.58 10.35
N ARG A 76 -14.36 -6.31 10.02
CA ARG A 76 -15.19 -5.27 10.65
C ARG A 76 -15.56 -4.19 9.64
N GLU A 77 -16.83 -3.80 9.64
CA GLU A 77 -17.25 -2.55 9.01
C GLU A 77 -16.81 -1.36 9.86
N LEU A 78 -16.42 -0.28 9.21
CA LEU A 78 -15.92 0.92 9.86
C LEU A 78 -16.91 2.08 9.70
N GLU A 79 -17.12 2.81 10.77
CA GLU A 79 -17.90 4.06 10.79
C GLU A 79 -17.00 5.30 10.69
N GLY A 80 -15.68 5.15 10.86
CA GLY A 80 -14.77 6.28 10.78
C GLY A 80 -13.30 5.98 11.06
N THR A 81 -12.56 7.06 11.17
CA THR A 81 -11.16 7.06 11.57
C THR A 81 -10.88 8.17 12.58
N GLU A 82 -9.98 7.91 13.52
CA GLU A 82 -9.48 8.90 14.47
C GLU A 82 -8.00 9.18 14.19
N PHE A 83 -7.66 10.44 13.99
CA PHE A 83 -6.28 10.91 13.93
C PHE A 83 -5.94 11.60 15.23
N VAL A 84 -4.87 11.16 15.87
CA VAL A 84 -4.39 11.63 17.17
C VAL A 84 -3.05 12.34 16.97
N GLY A 85 -3.01 13.62 17.28
CA GLY A 85 -1.79 14.42 17.39
C GLY A 85 -1.29 14.45 18.83
N PRO A 86 -0.15 15.08 19.10
CA PRO A 86 0.41 15.17 20.46
C PRO A 86 -0.55 15.74 21.52
N THR A 87 -1.39 16.70 21.17
CA THR A 87 -2.33 17.36 22.08
C THR A 87 -3.75 17.44 21.54
N THR A 88 -3.96 17.14 20.26
CA THR A 88 -5.24 17.25 19.58
C THR A 88 -5.69 15.91 19.02
N LYS A 89 -7.00 15.75 18.80
CA LYS A 89 -7.53 14.61 18.05
C LYS A 89 -8.72 15.00 17.21
N ILE A 90 -8.92 14.28 16.11
CA ILE A 90 -10.02 14.48 15.20
C ILE A 90 -10.60 13.15 14.73
N ARG A 91 -11.93 13.00 14.76
CA ARG A 91 -12.64 11.88 14.17
C ARG A 91 -13.25 12.31 12.83
N LEU A 92 -13.03 11.48 11.80
CA LEU A 92 -13.66 11.63 10.49
C LEU A 92 -14.61 10.45 10.25
N GLU A 93 -15.87 10.74 9.97
CA GLU A 93 -16.93 9.77 9.70
C GLU A 93 -17.22 9.62 8.19
N THR A 94 -16.45 10.31 7.37
CA THR A 94 -16.53 10.23 5.91
C THR A 94 -15.18 10.53 5.31
N THR A 95 -14.82 9.82 4.24
CA THR A 95 -13.64 10.13 3.42
C THR A 95 -13.84 11.43 2.62
N GLY A 96 -15.10 11.87 2.46
CA GLY A 96 -15.47 12.99 1.61
C GLY A 96 -15.32 12.72 0.12
N MET A 97 -15.06 11.47 -0.24
CA MET A 97 -15.04 10.98 -1.62
C MET A 97 -16.41 10.40 -1.98
N GLU A 98 -16.79 10.44 -3.25
CA GLU A 98 -17.94 9.71 -3.74
C GLU A 98 -17.59 8.22 -3.79
N ALA A 99 -18.43 7.37 -3.19
CA ALA A 99 -18.21 5.94 -3.10
C ALA A 99 -19.54 5.17 -3.13
N ARG A 100 -19.51 3.96 -3.69
CA ARG A 100 -20.66 3.04 -3.70
C ARG A 100 -20.80 2.27 -2.39
N TYR A 101 -19.70 2.00 -1.70
CA TYR A 101 -19.73 1.32 -0.42
C TYR A 101 -20.38 2.21 0.65
N PRO A 102 -21.39 1.70 1.41
CA PRO A 102 -22.26 2.54 2.24
C PRO A 102 -21.64 2.97 3.59
N LYS A 103 -20.53 2.37 4.00
CA LYS A 103 -19.81 2.65 5.25
C LYS A 103 -18.52 3.40 4.97
N PHE A 104 -17.82 3.85 6.01
CA PHE A 104 -16.50 4.48 5.89
C PHE A 104 -15.45 3.56 5.25
N GLY A 105 -15.60 2.26 5.46
CA GLY A 105 -14.70 1.24 4.96
C GLY A 105 -14.85 -0.05 5.75
N TYR A 106 -13.84 -0.90 5.67
CA TYR A 106 -13.77 -2.12 6.49
C TYR A 106 -12.33 -2.52 6.77
N THR A 107 -12.11 -3.28 7.85
CA THR A 107 -10.88 -4.07 8.01
C THR A 107 -11.09 -5.47 7.43
N PHE A 108 -10.04 -6.11 6.92
CA PHE A 108 -10.17 -7.35 6.20
C PHE A 108 -9.02 -8.33 6.41
N HIS A 109 -9.32 -9.61 6.20
CA HIS A 109 -8.32 -10.67 6.10
C HIS A 109 -7.56 -10.55 4.79
N ARG A 110 -6.36 -10.02 4.85
CA ARG A 110 -5.54 -9.83 3.66
C ARG A 110 -5.27 -11.16 2.93
N ALA A 111 -4.92 -12.21 3.66
CA ALA A 111 -4.63 -13.50 3.06
C ALA A 111 -5.86 -14.10 2.34
N ARG A 112 -7.06 -13.99 2.93
CA ARG A 112 -8.31 -14.43 2.28
C ARG A 112 -8.65 -13.60 1.05
N MET A 113 -8.41 -12.30 1.11
CA MET A 113 -8.60 -11.43 -0.05
C MET A 113 -7.65 -11.79 -1.19
N ASP A 114 -6.38 -12.10 -0.88
CA ASP A 114 -5.41 -12.55 -1.88
C ASP A 114 -5.81 -13.92 -2.48
N ASP A 115 -6.22 -14.87 -1.64
CA ASP A 115 -6.67 -16.20 -2.10
C ASP A 115 -7.94 -16.07 -2.97
N TRP A 116 -8.89 -15.22 -2.61
CA TRP A 116 -10.06 -14.91 -3.44
C TRP A 116 -9.68 -14.32 -4.82
N LEU A 117 -8.68 -13.44 -4.88
CA LEU A 117 -8.19 -12.95 -6.17
C LEU A 117 -7.52 -14.05 -7.01
N HIS A 118 -6.83 -15.01 -6.36
CA HIS A 118 -6.26 -16.17 -7.03
C HIS A 118 -7.34 -17.09 -7.58
N GLU A 119 -8.40 -17.37 -6.80
CA GLU A 119 -9.55 -18.16 -7.25
C GLU A 119 -10.21 -17.53 -8.48
N ARG A 120 -10.46 -16.23 -8.45
CA ARG A 120 -11.00 -15.48 -9.60
C ARG A 120 -10.11 -15.61 -10.85
N ALA A 121 -8.79 -15.58 -10.69
CA ALA A 121 -7.88 -15.74 -11.81
C ALA A 121 -7.91 -17.18 -12.36
N ALA A 122 -7.93 -18.18 -11.50
CA ALA A 122 -8.07 -19.60 -11.89
C ALA A 122 -9.41 -19.88 -12.57
N ASP A 123 -10.50 -19.36 -12.03
CA ASP A 123 -11.87 -19.49 -12.61
C ASP A 123 -11.96 -18.83 -13.99
N ALA A 124 -11.22 -17.75 -14.21
CA ALA A 124 -11.11 -17.11 -15.52
C ALA A 124 -10.26 -17.92 -16.54
N GLY A 125 -9.56 -18.95 -16.08
CA GLY A 125 -8.76 -19.86 -16.91
C GLY A 125 -7.25 -19.58 -16.92
N ALA A 126 -6.73 -18.75 -15.98
CA ALA A 126 -5.30 -18.57 -15.85
C ALA A 126 -4.62 -19.80 -15.23
N ASP A 127 -3.44 -20.18 -15.75
CA ASP A 127 -2.58 -21.21 -15.16
C ASP A 127 -1.80 -20.59 -13.97
N MET A 128 -2.19 -20.98 -12.76
CA MET A 128 -1.64 -20.43 -11.51
C MET A 128 -0.52 -21.33 -10.99
N ARG A 129 0.74 -20.99 -11.27
CA ARG A 129 1.93 -21.75 -10.85
C ARG A 129 2.50 -21.20 -9.55
N VAL A 130 1.87 -21.57 -8.44
CA VAL A 130 2.31 -21.24 -7.07
C VAL A 130 3.49 -22.13 -6.64
N GLY A 131 4.29 -21.69 -5.66
CA GLY A 131 5.53 -22.36 -5.26
C GLY A 131 6.64 -22.27 -6.32
N THR A 132 6.44 -21.50 -7.38
CA THR A 132 7.36 -21.38 -8.52
C THR A 132 7.71 -19.92 -8.77
N GLY A 133 8.90 -19.50 -8.36
CA GLY A 133 9.38 -18.13 -8.59
C GLY A 133 10.06 -17.97 -9.96
N VAL A 134 10.01 -16.76 -10.50
CA VAL A 134 10.86 -16.34 -11.62
C VAL A 134 12.21 -15.87 -11.08
N LYS A 135 13.31 -16.26 -11.73
CA LYS A 135 14.69 -15.85 -11.39
C LYS A 135 15.23 -14.78 -12.32
N ASN A 136 14.87 -14.86 -13.60
CA ASN A 136 15.38 -13.97 -14.62
C ASN A 136 14.33 -13.74 -15.71
N LEU A 137 14.43 -12.60 -16.38
CA LEU A 137 13.65 -12.22 -17.56
C LEU A 137 14.62 -11.63 -18.58
N GLU A 138 14.67 -12.23 -19.75
CA GLU A 138 15.42 -11.74 -20.91
C GLU A 138 14.46 -11.41 -22.04
N SER A 139 14.73 -10.33 -22.78
CA SER A 139 13.86 -9.86 -23.85
C SER A 139 14.62 -9.81 -25.18
N ASP A 140 14.07 -10.44 -26.21
CA ASP A 140 14.52 -10.29 -27.59
C ASP A 140 13.56 -9.38 -28.34
N LEU A 141 14.06 -8.21 -28.77
CA LEU A 141 13.32 -7.20 -29.50
C LEU A 141 13.78 -7.10 -30.97
N SER A 142 14.53 -8.09 -31.47
CA SER A 142 15.00 -8.09 -32.86
C SER A 142 13.89 -8.26 -33.90
N GLY A 143 12.71 -8.65 -33.47
CA GLY A 143 11.47 -8.79 -34.24
C GLY A 143 10.25 -8.40 -33.41
N GLU A 144 9.18 -9.17 -33.49
CA GLU A 144 8.11 -9.06 -32.47
C GLU A 144 8.71 -9.44 -31.10
N PRO A 145 8.40 -8.66 -30.03
CA PRO A 145 8.97 -8.92 -28.72
C PRO A 145 8.70 -10.36 -28.22
N VAL A 146 9.75 -11.02 -27.76
CA VAL A 146 9.67 -12.33 -27.12
C VAL A 146 10.45 -12.28 -25.81
N HIS A 147 9.82 -12.73 -24.75
CA HIS A 147 10.39 -12.73 -23.42
C HIS A 147 10.63 -14.15 -22.93
N THR A 148 11.84 -14.44 -22.46
CA THR A 148 12.20 -15.72 -21.86
C THR A 148 12.28 -15.56 -20.35
N LEU A 149 11.40 -16.27 -19.63
CA LEU A 149 11.39 -16.34 -18.18
C LEU A 149 12.12 -17.59 -17.72
N THR A 150 13.17 -17.43 -16.90
CA THR A 150 13.85 -18.55 -16.22
C THR A 150 13.24 -18.75 -14.84
N LEU A 151 12.75 -19.95 -14.57
CA LEU A 151 12.04 -20.30 -13.33
C LEU A 151 12.98 -20.79 -12.22
N SER A 152 12.46 -20.85 -10.99
CA SER A 152 13.22 -21.30 -9.82
C SER A 152 13.70 -22.75 -9.89
N ASN A 153 12.98 -23.62 -10.60
CA ASN A 153 13.32 -25.03 -10.87
C ASN A 153 14.30 -25.22 -12.05
N GLY A 154 14.61 -24.15 -12.78
CA GLY A 154 15.49 -24.16 -13.94
C GLY A 154 14.80 -24.35 -15.29
N ASP A 155 13.47 -24.47 -15.31
CA ASP A 155 12.70 -24.48 -16.54
C ASP A 155 12.64 -23.08 -17.16
N GLU A 156 12.34 -23.03 -18.46
CA GLU A 156 12.18 -21.80 -19.22
C GLU A 156 10.81 -21.76 -19.91
N LEU A 157 10.25 -20.56 -20.01
CA LEU A 157 8.99 -20.27 -20.69
C LEU A 157 9.14 -19.00 -21.52
N GLU A 158 8.57 -19.01 -22.72
CA GLU A 158 8.46 -17.83 -23.57
C GLU A 158 7.09 -17.17 -23.45
N ALA A 159 7.07 -15.82 -23.51
CA ALA A 159 5.82 -15.05 -23.52
C ALA A 159 5.91 -13.89 -24.52
N SER A 160 4.76 -13.53 -25.11
CA SER A 160 4.65 -12.37 -25.99
C SER A 160 4.48 -11.05 -25.20
N HIS A 161 3.86 -11.11 -24.02
CA HIS A 161 3.67 -10.01 -23.09
C HIS A 161 4.05 -10.42 -21.68
N VAL A 162 4.59 -9.47 -20.91
CA VAL A 162 4.93 -9.71 -19.49
C VAL A 162 4.33 -8.65 -18.60
N VAL A 163 3.71 -9.08 -17.49
CA VAL A 163 3.30 -8.21 -16.41
C VAL A 163 4.20 -8.45 -15.19
N LEU A 164 4.99 -7.45 -14.83
CA LEU A 164 5.86 -7.47 -13.66
C LEU A 164 5.07 -6.94 -12.45
N ALA A 165 4.74 -7.84 -11.53
CA ALA A 165 3.94 -7.59 -10.33
C ALA A 165 4.61 -8.18 -9.08
N ASP A 166 5.94 -8.21 -9.02
CA ASP A 166 6.78 -8.82 -7.98
C ASP A 166 6.88 -7.98 -6.69
N GLY A 167 6.00 -6.97 -6.56
CA GLY A 167 5.79 -6.20 -5.35
C GLY A 167 6.91 -5.18 -5.05
N PRO A 168 6.93 -4.62 -3.82
CA PRO A 168 7.83 -3.51 -3.49
C PRO A 168 9.31 -3.93 -3.40
N GLN A 169 9.61 -5.21 -3.33
CA GLN A 169 11.00 -5.70 -3.34
C GLN A 169 11.63 -5.71 -4.73
N ARG A 170 10.83 -5.73 -5.79
CA ARG A 170 11.25 -5.56 -7.20
C ARG A 170 12.42 -6.47 -7.62
N ARG A 171 12.42 -7.72 -7.16
CA ARG A 171 13.56 -8.65 -7.40
C ARG A 171 13.78 -8.91 -8.87
N ILE A 172 12.71 -9.03 -9.65
CA ILE A 172 12.76 -9.24 -11.10
C ILE A 172 12.65 -7.92 -11.84
N THR A 173 11.74 -7.04 -11.41
CA THR A 173 11.47 -5.76 -12.07
C THR A 173 12.73 -4.93 -12.27
N LEU A 174 13.61 -4.78 -11.27
CA LEU A 174 14.82 -3.94 -11.41
C LEU A 174 15.71 -4.43 -12.54
N ASN A 175 16.06 -5.71 -12.54
CA ASN A 175 16.95 -6.30 -13.57
C ASN A 175 16.29 -6.33 -14.95
N ALA A 176 14.99 -6.65 -15.01
CA ALA A 176 14.25 -6.71 -16.26
C ALA A 176 14.16 -5.34 -16.95
N LEU A 177 13.99 -4.26 -16.18
CA LEU A 177 13.90 -2.91 -16.76
C LEU A 177 15.28 -2.29 -17.07
N ASP A 178 16.34 -2.69 -16.36
CA ASP A 178 17.69 -2.21 -16.63
C ASP A 178 18.20 -2.59 -18.02
N GLN A 179 17.61 -3.63 -18.66
CA GLN A 179 17.89 -4.01 -20.05
C GLN A 179 17.57 -2.87 -21.05
N PHE A 180 16.63 -2.00 -20.70
CA PHE A 180 16.14 -0.91 -21.53
C PHE A 180 16.68 0.47 -21.14
N LEU A 181 17.64 0.55 -20.22
CA LEU A 181 18.19 1.83 -19.75
C LEU A 181 19.67 1.93 -20.08
N VAL A 182 20.09 3.08 -20.60
CA VAL A 182 21.48 3.33 -20.95
C VAL A 182 22.09 4.34 -19.97
N GLY A 183 23.14 3.91 -19.24
CA GLY A 183 23.91 4.77 -18.33
C GLY A 183 23.22 5.14 -17.02
N LYS A 184 22.10 4.50 -16.70
CA LYS A 184 21.35 4.62 -15.44
C LYS A 184 20.66 3.29 -15.11
N SER A 185 20.19 3.16 -13.87
CA SER A 185 19.46 1.97 -13.39
C SER A 185 18.08 2.38 -12.87
N VAL A 186 17.12 1.46 -12.94
CA VAL A 186 15.80 1.63 -12.30
C VAL A 186 15.95 1.87 -10.80
N SER A 187 16.97 1.28 -10.17
CA SER A 187 17.26 1.49 -8.75
C SER A 187 17.65 2.94 -8.40
N ASP A 188 18.02 3.76 -9.37
CA ASP A 188 18.24 5.21 -9.19
C ASP A 188 16.91 5.97 -8.97
N HIS A 189 15.79 5.37 -9.38
CA HIS A 189 14.44 5.94 -9.31
C HIS A 189 13.57 5.27 -8.24
N LEU A 190 13.67 3.96 -8.11
CA LEU A 190 12.94 3.16 -7.13
C LEU A 190 13.87 2.82 -5.98
N SER A 191 13.61 3.40 -4.82
CA SER A 191 14.42 3.15 -3.62
C SER A 191 14.54 1.66 -3.32
N PRO A 192 15.75 1.17 -2.99
CA PRO A 192 15.91 -0.18 -2.45
C PRO A 192 15.09 -0.36 -1.18
N PRO A 193 14.60 -1.56 -0.85
CA PRO A 193 13.83 -1.81 0.37
C PRO A 193 14.47 -1.27 1.66
N LYS A 194 15.80 -1.39 1.80
CA LYS A 194 16.57 -0.89 2.95
C LYS A 194 16.66 0.63 3.06
N ALA A 195 16.32 1.36 2.01
CA ALA A 195 16.33 2.83 1.98
C ALA A 195 14.92 3.43 2.06
N ASN A 196 13.93 2.62 2.39
CA ASN A 196 12.53 2.98 2.43
C ASN A 196 11.94 2.77 3.83
N HIS A 197 10.66 2.44 3.94
CA HIS A 197 9.98 2.23 5.21
C HIS A 197 9.89 0.74 5.58
N ILE A 198 9.77 0.50 6.87
CA ILE A 198 9.42 -0.79 7.42
C ILE A 198 8.11 -0.66 8.19
N ALA A 199 7.19 -1.58 7.96
CA ALA A 199 6.04 -1.76 8.82
C ALA A 199 6.32 -2.89 9.81
N TYR A 200 5.87 -2.69 11.05
CA TYR A 200 5.85 -3.68 12.10
C TYR A 200 4.49 -3.66 12.77
N GLN A 201 3.90 -4.82 13.03
CA GLN A 201 2.62 -4.91 13.74
C GLN A 201 2.57 -6.11 14.67
N GLN A 202 1.68 -6.01 15.65
CA GLN A 202 1.33 -7.04 16.63
C GLN A 202 -0.19 -7.24 16.61
N TYR A 203 -0.60 -8.50 16.79
CA TYR A 203 -1.98 -8.83 17.11
C TYR A 203 -2.12 -8.81 18.62
N ARG A 204 -2.97 -7.92 19.14
CA ARG A 204 -3.22 -7.74 20.57
C ARG A 204 -4.67 -7.99 20.89
N GLU A 205 -4.95 -8.72 21.96
CA GLU A 205 -6.29 -8.89 22.50
C GLU A 205 -6.55 -7.78 23.52
N PHE A 206 -7.71 -7.14 23.43
CA PHE A 206 -8.08 -6.02 24.27
C PHE A 206 -9.22 -6.43 25.22
N PRO A 207 -9.32 -5.85 26.44
CA PRO A 207 -10.52 -5.94 27.26
C PRO A 207 -11.75 -5.50 26.46
N GLU A 208 -12.89 -6.17 26.68
CA GLU A 208 -14.12 -5.96 25.89
C GLU A 208 -14.61 -4.50 25.96
N GLU A 209 -14.55 -3.91 27.17
CA GLU A 209 -14.94 -2.50 27.37
C GLU A 209 -14.03 -1.52 26.61
N LEU A 210 -12.73 -1.77 26.59
CA LEU A 210 -11.77 -0.93 25.88
C LEU A 210 -11.90 -1.12 24.36
N PHE A 211 -12.06 -2.37 23.90
CA PHE A 211 -12.24 -2.65 22.47
C PHE A 211 -13.49 -1.98 21.90
N ALA A 212 -14.59 -1.95 22.66
CA ALA A 212 -15.84 -1.32 22.25
C ALA A 212 -15.71 0.18 21.96
N GLU A 213 -14.68 0.87 22.48
CA GLU A 213 -14.43 2.29 22.20
C GLU A 213 -13.92 2.55 20.77
N PHE A 214 -13.37 1.54 20.10
CA PHE A 214 -12.79 1.69 18.76
C PHE A 214 -13.09 0.52 17.82
N GLU A 215 -14.03 -0.35 18.14
CA GLU A 215 -14.33 -1.54 17.33
C GLU A 215 -14.76 -1.25 15.88
N ASP A 216 -15.22 -0.04 15.60
CA ASP A 216 -15.64 0.46 14.30
C ASP A 216 -14.75 1.58 13.75
N THR A 217 -13.56 1.79 14.34
CA THR A 217 -12.74 2.98 14.10
C THR A 217 -11.27 2.61 13.87
N LEU A 218 -10.69 3.08 12.77
CA LEU A 218 -9.23 3.08 12.59
C LEU A 218 -8.62 4.21 13.42
N LYS A 219 -7.54 3.93 14.14
CA LYS A 219 -6.82 4.95 14.92
C LYS A 219 -5.40 5.14 14.39
N PHE A 220 -4.97 6.38 14.26
CA PHE A 220 -3.63 6.76 13.78
C PHE A 220 -3.04 7.85 14.66
N TRP A 221 -1.77 7.69 15.05
CA TRP A 221 -1.04 8.68 15.84
C TRP A 221 0.05 9.35 15.00
N TRP A 222 -0.10 10.65 14.80
CA TRP A 222 0.84 11.45 14.02
C TRP A 222 1.63 12.40 14.93
N GLY A 223 2.94 12.56 14.66
CA GLY A 223 3.81 13.38 15.51
C GLY A 223 4.22 12.71 16.83
N TYR A 224 3.93 11.43 17.03
CA TYR A 224 4.33 10.67 18.23
C TYR A 224 5.74 10.08 18.12
N MET A 225 6.19 9.82 16.92
CA MET A 225 7.50 9.27 16.62
C MET A 225 8.14 10.01 15.44
N PRO A 226 9.48 10.07 15.37
CA PRO A 226 10.17 10.74 14.28
C PRO A 226 10.13 9.93 12.98
N GLY A 227 10.26 10.62 11.86
CA GLY A 227 10.37 10.04 10.53
C GLY A 227 9.36 10.61 9.55
N GLU A 228 9.77 10.74 8.29
CA GLU A 228 8.90 11.16 7.20
C GLU A 228 7.74 10.15 7.06
N THR A 229 6.51 10.59 7.19
CA THR A 229 5.29 9.75 7.18
C THR A 229 5.30 8.57 8.16
N ALA A 230 6.02 8.67 9.28
CA ALA A 230 6.04 7.67 10.33
C ALA A 230 4.85 7.86 11.27
N TYR A 231 4.10 6.78 11.52
CA TYR A 231 2.95 6.80 12.43
C TYR A 231 2.59 5.41 12.94
N PRO A 232 2.17 5.28 14.21
CA PRO A 232 1.50 4.10 14.73
C PRO A 232 0.01 4.07 14.34
N TRP A 233 -0.59 2.87 14.42
CA TRP A 233 -2.03 2.64 14.19
C TRP A 233 -2.60 1.55 15.10
N ILE A 234 -3.94 1.57 15.25
CA ILE A 234 -4.75 0.45 15.73
C ILE A 234 -5.86 0.18 14.72
N PHE A 235 -5.95 -1.07 14.25
CA PHE A 235 -6.98 -1.54 13.33
C PHE A 235 -7.75 -2.68 13.98
N PRO A 236 -9.05 -2.52 14.26
CA PRO A 236 -9.87 -3.56 14.87
C PRO A 236 -9.98 -4.78 13.95
N ASN A 237 -9.90 -5.97 14.55
CA ASN A 237 -10.08 -7.25 13.89
C ASN A 237 -11.34 -7.97 14.42
N ASP A 238 -11.40 -9.27 14.20
CA ASP A 238 -12.45 -10.15 14.75
C ASP A 238 -12.32 -10.31 16.27
N GLY A 239 -13.43 -10.60 16.95
CA GLY A 239 -13.50 -10.68 18.39
C GLY A 239 -13.12 -9.36 19.06
N THR A 240 -12.22 -9.42 20.02
CA THR A 240 -11.61 -8.26 20.70
C THR A 240 -10.14 -8.06 20.31
N VAL A 241 -9.71 -8.66 19.21
CA VAL A 241 -8.35 -8.53 18.70
C VAL A 241 -8.21 -7.30 17.80
N ALA A 242 -7.11 -6.57 17.95
CA ALA A 242 -6.73 -5.53 17.01
C ALA A 242 -5.28 -5.71 16.53
N ARG A 243 -4.99 -5.18 15.34
CA ARG A 243 -3.63 -5.01 14.83
C ARG A 243 -3.11 -3.66 15.31
N VAL A 244 -2.12 -3.71 16.19
CA VAL A 244 -1.37 -2.53 16.64
C VAL A 244 -0.06 -2.49 15.88
N GLY A 245 0.15 -1.48 15.10
CA GLY A 245 1.31 -1.42 14.23
C GLY A 245 1.85 -0.01 14.05
N LEU A 246 2.89 0.07 13.26
CA LEU A 246 3.51 1.33 12.86
C LEU A 246 4.26 1.19 11.54
N THR A 247 4.51 2.32 10.92
CA THR A 247 5.49 2.45 9.84
C THR A 247 6.57 3.46 10.24
N MET A 248 7.80 3.21 9.80
CA MET A 248 8.92 4.12 10.03
C MET A 248 9.99 3.98 8.95
N PRO A 249 10.79 5.04 8.68
CA PRO A 249 11.93 4.96 7.78
C PRO A 249 12.97 3.94 8.25
N ILE A 250 13.61 3.26 7.30
CA ILE A 250 14.71 2.34 7.56
C ILE A 250 16.02 3.11 7.60
N GLY A 251 16.86 2.86 8.63
CA GLY A 251 18.21 3.42 8.72
C GLY A 251 18.25 4.87 9.20
N MET A 252 17.21 5.32 9.91
CA MET A 252 17.22 6.61 10.60
C MET A 252 18.05 6.51 11.88
N ASP A 253 18.94 7.46 12.09
CA ASP A 253 19.74 7.58 13.31
C ASP A 253 19.13 8.64 14.25
N LEU A 254 19.18 8.37 15.57
CA LEU A 254 18.60 9.28 16.57
C LEU A 254 19.31 10.64 16.57
N GLU A 255 20.60 10.66 16.25
CA GLU A 255 21.40 11.90 16.17
C GLU A 255 20.93 12.87 15.07
N ASP A 256 20.23 12.33 14.04
CA ASP A 256 19.67 13.12 12.94
C ASP A 256 18.26 13.65 13.24
N VAL A 257 17.65 13.24 14.37
CA VAL A 257 16.29 13.68 14.75
C VAL A 257 16.35 15.05 15.38
N ALA A 258 15.72 16.02 14.72
CA ALA A 258 15.53 17.33 15.33
C ALA A 258 14.53 17.25 16.50
N HIS A 259 14.86 17.91 17.60
CA HIS A 259 13.99 17.99 18.79
C HIS A 259 13.43 16.65 19.28
N PRO A 260 14.28 15.63 19.57
CA PRO A 260 13.81 14.31 19.96
C PRO A 260 12.90 14.31 21.20
N GLU A 261 13.07 15.31 22.08
CA GLU A 261 12.25 15.53 23.27
C GLU A 261 10.78 15.91 22.97
N SER A 262 10.47 16.32 21.76
CA SER A 262 9.10 16.67 21.34
C SER A 262 8.26 15.47 20.97
N TYR A 263 8.88 14.32 20.69
CA TYR A 263 8.18 13.10 20.29
C TYR A 263 7.81 12.24 21.49
N LYS A 264 6.52 11.98 21.71
CA LYS A 264 6.00 11.26 22.88
C LYS A 264 6.55 9.85 23.06
N LEU A 265 6.91 9.18 21.97
CA LEU A 265 7.43 7.80 22.02
C LEU A 265 8.96 7.73 22.07
N LEU A 266 9.67 8.86 22.09
CA LEU A 266 11.10 8.92 22.42
C LEU A 266 11.29 9.22 23.92
N ARG A 267 12.35 8.68 24.50
CA ARG A 267 12.73 8.90 25.91
C ARG A 267 14.12 9.53 25.98
N PRO A 268 14.41 10.38 26.98
CA PRO A 268 15.74 10.97 27.16
C PRO A 268 16.86 9.92 27.36
N SER A 269 16.50 8.69 27.71
CA SER A 269 17.44 7.58 27.91
C SER A 269 17.73 6.78 26.63
N ASP A 270 17.07 7.11 25.52
CA ASP A 270 17.30 6.41 24.26
C ASP A 270 18.67 6.78 23.67
N ASP A 271 19.44 5.78 23.30
CA ASP A 271 20.73 5.91 22.60
C ASP A 271 20.63 5.64 21.10
N LYS A 272 19.48 5.19 20.63
CA LYS A 272 19.13 4.89 19.23
C LYS A 272 17.62 4.95 19.03
N ILE A 273 17.21 4.92 17.75
CA ILE A 273 15.79 4.79 17.39
C ILE A 273 15.24 3.48 17.97
N PRO A 274 14.13 3.53 18.73
CA PRO A 274 13.49 2.34 19.27
C PRO A 274 13.04 1.35 18.19
N THR A 275 13.01 0.07 18.53
CA THR A 275 12.44 -0.96 17.65
C THR A 275 10.93 -0.79 17.52
N GLY A 276 10.33 -1.36 16.46
CA GLY A 276 8.87 -1.33 16.28
C GLY A 276 8.11 -1.90 17.50
N ALA A 277 8.62 -2.98 18.09
CA ALA A 277 8.03 -3.56 19.29
C ALA A 277 8.06 -2.61 20.50
N GLU A 278 9.17 -1.90 20.68
CA GLU A 278 9.32 -0.93 21.77
C GLU A 278 8.42 0.30 21.54
N TYR A 279 8.30 0.78 20.32
CA TYR A 279 7.37 1.86 20.00
C TYR A 279 5.92 1.48 20.27
N ILE A 280 5.48 0.27 19.90
CA ILE A 280 4.11 -0.22 20.19
C ILE A 280 3.89 -0.32 21.70
N ARG A 281 4.84 -0.88 22.46
CA ARG A 281 4.74 -0.96 23.91
C ARG A 281 4.56 0.44 24.53
N ARG A 282 5.39 1.41 24.14
CA ARG A 282 5.31 2.79 24.61
C ARG A 282 4.01 3.48 24.23
N LEU A 283 3.49 3.22 23.00
CA LEU A 283 2.20 3.73 22.58
C LEU A 283 1.09 3.22 23.49
N LEU A 284 1.02 1.90 23.70
CA LEU A 284 -0.01 1.31 24.54
C LEU A 284 0.10 1.78 26.00
N GLU A 285 1.32 1.88 26.55
CA GLU A 285 1.56 2.47 27.89
C GLU A 285 1.08 3.92 27.96
N GLN A 286 1.34 4.74 26.92
CA GLN A 286 0.95 6.14 26.87
C GLN A 286 -0.58 6.32 26.78
N GLU A 287 -1.26 5.46 26.04
CA GLU A 287 -2.70 5.59 25.79
C GLU A 287 -3.56 4.87 26.85
N TYR A 288 -3.08 3.76 27.39
CA TYR A 288 -3.89 2.87 28.22
C TYR A 288 -3.21 2.46 29.55
N GLY A 289 -1.93 2.78 29.77
CA GLY A 289 -1.15 2.30 30.91
C GLY A 289 -1.57 2.87 32.28
N ASP A 290 -2.40 3.90 32.32
CA ASP A 290 -2.97 4.42 33.58
C ASP A 290 -4.05 3.48 34.17
N GLU A 291 -4.73 2.69 33.31
CA GLU A 291 -5.86 1.83 33.68
C GLU A 291 -5.57 0.34 33.50
N TYR A 292 -4.64 -0.03 32.59
CA TYR A 292 -4.37 -1.42 32.19
C TYR A 292 -2.88 -1.76 32.29
N ASP A 293 -2.57 -2.99 32.72
CA ASP A 293 -1.25 -3.58 32.54
C ASP A 293 -1.13 -4.10 31.10
N ILE A 294 -0.22 -3.50 30.32
CA ILE A 294 -0.15 -3.75 28.87
C ILE A 294 0.19 -5.22 28.53
N GLU A 295 0.99 -5.89 29.33
CA GLU A 295 1.37 -7.26 29.04
C GLU A 295 0.36 -8.30 29.57
N GLU A 296 -0.36 -7.96 30.65
CA GLU A 296 -1.37 -8.85 31.27
C GLU A 296 -2.76 -8.64 30.65
N ASP A 297 -3.18 -7.37 30.43
CA ASP A 297 -4.55 -7.03 30.00
C ASP A 297 -4.68 -6.85 28.48
N ILE A 298 -3.57 -6.55 27.76
CA ILE A 298 -3.55 -6.37 26.30
C ILE A 298 -2.46 -7.29 25.70
N PRO A 299 -2.54 -8.61 25.89
CA PRO A 299 -1.48 -9.54 25.50
C PRO A 299 -1.37 -9.71 23.98
N ILE A 300 -0.19 -10.17 23.54
CA ILE A 300 0.02 -10.58 22.15
C ILE A 300 -0.70 -11.91 21.90
N VAL A 301 -1.45 -11.99 20.80
CA VAL A 301 -2.14 -13.20 20.34
C VAL A 301 -1.16 -14.04 19.49
N GLU A 302 -0.41 -14.94 20.15
CA GLU A 302 0.74 -15.63 19.54
C GLU A 302 0.39 -16.58 18.38
N ASN A 303 -0.84 -17.03 18.28
CA ASN A 303 -1.31 -17.92 17.18
C ASN A 303 -1.72 -17.19 15.92
N ARG A 304 -1.48 -15.88 15.85
CA ARG A 304 -1.72 -15.03 14.68
C ARG A 304 -0.43 -14.51 14.08
N GLY A 305 -0.53 -13.97 12.87
CA GLY A 305 0.60 -13.39 12.15
C GLY A 305 1.65 -14.42 11.74
N LYS A 306 2.78 -13.93 11.25
CA LYS A 306 3.88 -14.78 10.73
C LYS A 306 4.80 -15.31 11.81
N SER A 307 4.92 -14.63 12.94
CA SER A 307 5.86 -14.97 13.99
C SER A 307 5.31 -14.62 15.37
N LYS A 308 4.60 -15.56 15.99
CA LYS A 308 4.09 -15.43 17.35
C LYS A 308 3.37 -14.09 17.60
N GLY A 309 2.36 -13.82 16.80
CA GLY A 309 1.55 -12.61 16.92
C GLY A 309 2.20 -11.35 16.36
N THR A 310 3.33 -11.47 15.67
CA THR A 310 4.02 -10.30 15.09
C THR A 310 4.30 -10.46 13.60
N GLU A 311 4.40 -9.34 12.91
CA GLU A 311 4.73 -9.28 11.49
C GLU A 311 5.62 -8.09 11.17
N THR A 312 6.54 -8.29 10.24
CA THR A 312 7.44 -7.24 9.73
C THR A 312 7.55 -7.36 8.23
N TYR A 313 7.43 -6.25 7.53
CA TYR A 313 7.57 -6.23 6.08
C TYR A 313 8.07 -4.86 5.58
N PRO A 314 8.85 -4.82 4.49
CA PRO A 314 9.28 -3.58 3.89
C PRO A 314 8.14 -2.94 3.08
N ILE A 315 8.03 -1.62 3.18
CA ILE A 315 7.16 -0.80 2.35
C ILE A 315 8.03 0.06 1.44
N SER A 316 7.62 0.19 0.19
CA SER A 316 8.29 1.07 -0.76
C SER A 316 7.35 2.18 -1.21
N SER A 317 7.34 3.25 -0.42
CA SER A 317 6.55 4.46 -0.65
C SER A 317 7.29 5.42 -1.57
N THR A 318 7.31 5.13 -2.86
CA THR A 318 7.98 5.96 -3.86
C THR A 318 6.97 6.54 -4.85
N ARG A 319 7.47 7.40 -5.75
CA ARG A 319 6.68 7.84 -6.90
C ARG A 319 6.71 6.75 -7.98
N PRO A 320 5.63 6.60 -8.77
CA PRO A 320 5.56 5.56 -9.80
C PRO A 320 6.52 5.79 -10.95
N ILE A 321 6.79 4.71 -11.67
CA ILE A 321 7.45 4.72 -12.98
C ILE A 321 6.43 4.38 -14.07
N GLU A 322 6.71 4.78 -15.31
CA GLU A 322 6.05 4.26 -16.49
C GLU A 322 6.70 2.94 -16.92
N SER A 323 5.94 2.12 -17.60
CA SER A 323 6.38 0.82 -18.11
C SER A 323 7.03 0.94 -19.49
N PRO A 324 7.98 0.05 -19.84
CA PRO A 324 8.53 -0.04 -21.19
C PRO A 324 7.54 -0.76 -22.13
N VAL A 325 6.44 -0.11 -22.43
CA VAL A 325 5.33 -0.72 -23.19
C VAL A 325 5.70 -1.06 -24.64
N GLY A 326 6.68 -0.36 -25.23
CA GLY A 326 7.23 -0.71 -26.53
C GLY A 326 7.97 -2.05 -26.57
N ALA A 327 8.34 -2.58 -25.39
CA ALA A 327 8.85 -3.93 -25.25
C ALA A 327 7.77 -4.95 -24.82
N ASN A 328 6.48 -4.65 -24.90
CA ASN A 328 5.39 -5.48 -24.40
C ASN A 328 5.51 -5.87 -22.91
N ILE A 329 6.04 -4.96 -22.10
CA ILE A 329 6.16 -5.15 -20.64
C ILE A 329 5.32 -4.10 -19.91
N ALA A 330 4.44 -4.54 -19.00
CA ALA A 330 3.78 -3.71 -18.01
C ALA A 330 4.36 -3.97 -16.61
N VAL A 331 4.52 -2.91 -15.82
CA VAL A 331 4.86 -3.00 -14.40
C VAL A 331 3.64 -2.56 -13.59
N ALA A 332 3.21 -3.34 -12.60
CA ALA A 332 1.97 -3.10 -11.87
C ALA A 332 2.16 -3.11 -10.34
N GLY A 333 1.30 -2.38 -9.65
CA GLY A 333 1.24 -2.37 -8.18
C GLY A 333 2.50 -1.85 -7.51
N GLY A 334 2.90 -2.49 -6.42
CA GLY A 334 4.09 -2.12 -5.66
C GLY A 334 5.39 -2.15 -6.48
N ALA A 335 5.47 -2.98 -7.50
CA ALA A 335 6.62 -3.06 -8.41
C ALA A 335 6.85 -1.75 -9.15
N MET A 336 5.79 -1.08 -9.59
CA MET A 336 5.91 0.23 -10.27
C MET A 336 5.97 1.44 -9.32
N GLY A 337 5.88 1.24 -8.00
CA GLY A 337 5.95 2.33 -7.02
C GLY A 337 4.61 3.05 -6.79
N THR A 338 3.47 2.35 -6.88
CA THR A 338 2.14 2.94 -6.62
C THR A 338 1.72 2.94 -5.17
N THR A 339 2.46 2.32 -4.25
CA THR A 339 2.21 2.46 -2.82
C THR A 339 2.20 3.93 -2.45
N SER A 340 1.21 4.37 -1.71
CA SER A 340 1.04 5.78 -1.35
C SER A 340 2.27 6.31 -0.61
N ALA A 341 2.81 7.42 -1.07
CA ALA A 341 3.88 8.12 -0.39
C ALA A 341 3.40 8.81 0.91
N PHE A 342 2.11 8.90 1.15
CA PHE A 342 1.54 9.57 2.31
C PHE A 342 1.03 8.60 3.38
N HIS A 343 0.11 7.69 3.01
CA HIS A 343 -0.53 6.76 3.96
C HIS A 343 -0.04 5.31 3.80
N GLU A 344 0.91 5.06 2.91
CA GLU A 344 1.60 3.80 2.68
C GLU A 344 0.71 2.60 2.29
N GLY A 345 -0.58 2.83 2.06
CA GLY A 345 -1.50 1.86 1.47
C GLY A 345 -1.28 1.72 -0.03
N GLY A 346 -1.47 0.52 -0.57
CA GLY A 346 -1.22 0.26 -1.99
C GLY A 346 -2.08 -0.84 -2.60
N TYR A 347 -2.98 -1.47 -1.81
CA TYR A 347 -3.75 -2.62 -2.27
C TYR A 347 -4.68 -2.27 -3.44
N HIS A 348 -5.49 -1.23 -3.28
CA HIS A 348 -6.48 -0.79 -4.25
C HIS A 348 -5.86 -0.39 -5.61
N VAL A 349 -4.76 0.34 -5.58
CA VAL A 349 -4.04 0.74 -6.80
C VAL A 349 -3.29 -0.43 -7.44
N ALA A 350 -2.86 -1.42 -6.65
CA ALA A 350 -2.26 -2.64 -7.16
C ALA A 350 -3.28 -3.47 -7.95
N VAL A 351 -4.46 -3.71 -7.38
CA VAL A 351 -5.58 -4.37 -8.08
C VAL A 351 -5.91 -3.63 -9.38
N ARG A 352 -6.08 -2.30 -9.32
CA ARG A 352 -6.45 -1.51 -10.51
C ARG A 352 -5.42 -1.57 -11.61
N THR A 353 -4.15 -1.39 -11.29
CA THR A 353 -3.07 -1.44 -12.30
C THR A 353 -2.91 -2.84 -12.88
N GLY A 354 -3.06 -3.90 -12.07
CA GLY A 354 -3.07 -5.27 -12.54
C GLY A 354 -4.21 -5.54 -13.54
N LYS A 355 -5.46 -5.18 -13.20
CA LYS A 355 -6.60 -5.31 -14.13
C LYS A 355 -6.37 -4.62 -15.46
N ILE A 356 -5.81 -3.41 -15.43
CA ILE A 356 -5.50 -2.66 -16.66
C ILE A 356 -4.43 -3.38 -17.47
N ALA A 357 -3.32 -3.81 -16.82
CA ALA A 357 -2.21 -4.48 -17.49
C ALA A 357 -2.66 -5.79 -18.15
N GLY A 358 -3.36 -6.67 -17.42
CA GLY A 358 -3.82 -7.96 -17.92
C GLY A 358 -4.76 -7.82 -19.12
N ARG A 359 -5.74 -6.93 -19.02
CA ARG A 359 -6.67 -6.66 -20.13
C ARG A 359 -5.95 -6.16 -21.39
N LEU A 360 -5.04 -5.20 -21.24
CA LEU A 360 -4.34 -4.62 -22.39
C LEU A 360 -3.33 -5.59 -23.01
N ALA A 361 -2.64 -6.40 -22.18
CA ALA A 361 -1.76 -7.45 -22.68
C ALA A 361 -2.54 -8.50 -23.51
N ALA A 362 -3.70 -8.94 -23.00
CA ALA A 362 -4.53 -9.93 -23.71
C ALA A 362 -5.15 -9.41 -25.01
N THR A 363 -5.31 -8.09 -25.15
CA THR A 363 -5.91 -7.47 -26.35
C THR A 363 -4.88 -6.85 -27.28
N ASP A 364 -3.59 -7.19 -27.11
CA ASP A 364 -2.48 -6.66 -27.91
C ASP A 364 -2.51 -5.12 -28.01
N SER A 365 -2.75 -4.45 -26.87
CA SER A 365 -2.94 -3.00 -26.75
C SER A 365 -2.10 -2.41 -25.61
N LEU A 366 -1.01 -3.10 -25.24
CA LEU A 366 -0.22 -2.74 -24.06
C LEU A 366 0.47 -1.37 -24.17
N GLU A 367 0.66 -0.88 -25.39
CA GLU A 367 1.16 0.47 -25.69
C GLU A 367 0.32 1.59 -25.05
N HIS A 368 -0.94 1.32 -24.72
CA HIS A 368 -1.83 2.27 -24.04
C HIS A 368 -1.74 2.21 -22.50
N TYR A 369 -1.00 1.25 -21.92
CA TYR A 369 -1.00 1.00 -20.48
C TYR A 369 -0.66 2.24 -19.66
N ASN A 370 0.42 2.94 -20.01
CA ASN A 370 0.87 4.14 -19.29
C ASN A 370 -0.15 5.28 -19.31
N GLU A 371 -0.90 5.44 -20.38
CA GLU A 371 -1.98 6.43 -20.45
C GLU A 371 -3.19 6.00 -19.63
N VAL A 372 -3.60 4.73 -19.74
CA VAL A 372 -4.82 4.21 -19.10
C VAL A 372 -4.69 4.20 -17.58
N TRP A 373 -3.57 3.73 -17.01
CA TRP A 373 -3.42 3.74 -15.55
C TRP A 373 -3.33 5.18 -15.02
N LYS A 374 -2.65 6.10 -15.71
CA LYS A 374 -2.61 7.52 -15.29
C LYS A 374 -4.00 8.17 -15.29
N ARG A 375 -4.87 7.79 -16.23
CA ARG A 375 -6.26 8.24 -16.25
C ARG A 375 -7.07 7.64 -15.09
N ALA A 376 -6.84 6.38 -14.75
CA ALA A 376 -7.61 5.65 -13.74
C ALA A 376 -7.24 6.03 -12.30
N ILE A 377 -5.94 6.19 -12.00
CA ILE A 377 -5.43 6.39 -10.63
C ILE A 377 -4.46 7.58 -10.49
N GLY A 378 -4.18 8.31 -11.57
CA GLY A 378 -3.18 9.38 -11.55
C GLY A 378 -3.51 10.52 -10.59
N ASP A 379 -4.79 10.85 -10.41
CA ASP A 379 -5.22 11.87 -9.44
C ASP A 379 -5.01 11.41 -8.00
N GLU A 380 -5.22 10.11 -7.70
CA GLU A 380 -4.91 9.49 -6.41
C GLU A 380 -3.42 9.59 -6.11
N LEU A 381 -2.57 9.16 -7.04
CA LEU A 381 -1.12 9.21 -6.88
C LEU A 381 -0.59 10.64 -6.75
N LEU A 382 -1.10 11.56 -7.59
CA LEU A 382 -0.73 12.98 -7.51
C LEU A 382 -1.10 13.61 -6.17
N ARG A 383 -2.28 13.27 -5.62
CA ARG A 383 -2.73 13.72 -4.30
C ARG A 383 -1.78 13.23 -3.22
N ASN A 384 -1.47 11.93 -3.21
CA ASN A 384 -0.64 11.31 -2.20
C ASN A 384 0.81 11.85 -2.23
N VAL A 385 1.40 12.01 -3.42
CA VAL A 385 2.74 12.62 -3.58
C VAL A 385 2.74 14.08 -3.13
N ALA A 386 1.67 14.84 -3.40
CA ALA A 386 1.58 16.23 -2.98
C ALA A 386 1.45 16.35 -1.45
N PHE A 387 0.69 15.47 -0.79
CA PHE A 387 0.58 15.43 0.66
C PHE A 387 1.88 15.00 1.33
N ALA A 388 2.53 13.95 0.87
CA ALA A 388 3.83 13.54 1.37
C ALA A 388 4.86 14.69 1.31
N ASP A 389 4.92 15.42 0.18
CA ASP A 389 5.83 16.58 0.04
C ASP A 389 5.43 17.80 0.90
N ILE A 390 4.20 17.83 1.47
CA ILE A 390 3.80 18.85 2.46
C ILE A 390 4.27 18.45 3.85
N VAL A 391 4.02 17.20 4.24
CA VAL A 391 4.16 16.74 5.63
C VAL A 391 5.53 16.18 5.95
N LYS A 392 6.41 16.04 4.97
CA LYS A 392 7.76 15.47 5.16
C LYS A 392 8.63 16.21 6.20
N ASP A 393 8.39 17.51 6.34
CA ASP A 393 9.11 18.38 7.26
C ASP A 393 8.25 18.71 8.51
N TYR A 394 7.12 18.01 8.74
CA TYR A 394 6.25 18.28 9.88
C TYR A 394 6.88 17.76 11.18
N GLU A 395 6.89 18.64 12.17
CA GLU A 395 7.19 18.32 13.57
C GLU A 395 5.88 18.07 14.35
N PRO A 396 5.94 17.57 15.59
CA PRO A 396 4.73 17.29 16.39
C PRO A 396 3.69 18.42 16.46
N ASP A 397 4.13 19.66 16.66
CA ASP A 397 3.24 20.83 16.72
C ASP A 397 2.55 21.15 15.38
N ASP A 398 3.17 20.79 14.25
CA ASP A 398 2.55 20.99 12.93
C ASP A 398 1.38 20.04 12.71
N TRP A 399 1.44 18.82 13.27
CA TRP A 399 0.34 17.87 13.23
C TRP A 399 -0.84 18.36 14.07
N ASP A 400 -0.60 18.83 15.30
CA ASP A 400 -1.63 19.42 16.15
C ASP A 400 -2.30 20.62 15.45
N TRP A 401 -1.49 21.53 14.91
CA TRP A 401 -2.02 22.64 14.14
C TRP A 401 -2.87 22.20 12.93
N ALA A 402 -2.44 21.20 12.19
CA ALA A 402 -3.18 20.68 11.04
C ALA A 402 -4.52 20.08 11.46
N PHE A 403 -4.56 19.31 12.56
CA PHE A 403 -5.79 18.72 13.09
C PHE A 403 -6.75 19.76 13.66
N ASP A 404 -6.25 20.78 14.35
CA ASP A 404 -7.07 21.92 14.80
C ASP A 404 -7.73 22.65 13.63
N VAL A 405 -6.97 22.87 12.55
CA VAL A 405 -7.50 23.50 11.33
C VAL A 405 -8.61 22.64 10.73
N ILE A 406 -8.44 21.33 10.61
CA ILE A 406 -9.44 20.40 10.06
C ILE A 406 -10.67 20.32 10.98
N SER A 407 -10.49 20.24 12.30
CA SER A 407 -11.56 20.22 13.30
C SER A 407 -12.41 21.48 13.23
N GLY A 408 -11.79 22.66 13.15
CA GLY A 408 -12.49 23.94 12.99
C GLY A 408 -13.35 24.04 11.72
N MET A 409 -13.02 23.24 10.70
CA MET A 409 -13.79 23.16 9.45
C MET A 409 -15.01 22.26 9.54
N GLN A 410 -14.97 21.19 10.35
CA GLN A 410 -16.12 20.27 10.53
C GLN A 410 -17.34 20.98 11.11
N GLY A 411 -17.14 21.97 11.98
CA GLY A 411 -18.23 22.76 12.58
C GLY A 411 -18.94 23.75 11.66
N SER A 412 -18.46 23.99 10.45
CA SER A 412 -18.89 25.12 9.61
C SER A 412 -19.53 24.80 8.26
N SER A 413 -19.75 23.53 7.88
CA SER A 413 -20.29 23.24 6.54
C SER A 413 -21.21 22.04 6.40
N SER A 414 -22.38 22.31 5.81
CA SER A 414 -23.25 21.37 5.10
C SER A 414 -22.92 21.47 3.59
N GLY A 415 -22.18 20.52 3.02
CA GLY A 415 -21.91 20.50 1.57
C GLY A 415 -21.18 19.27 1.10
N ASP A 416 -21.71 18.61 0.03
CA ASP A 416 -21.12 17.45 -0.64
C ASP A 416 -19.81 17.78 -1.38
N GLY A 417 -18.77 16.94 -1.21
CA GLY A 417 -17.51 16.98 -1.94
C GLY A 417 -16.31 16.60 -1.06
N PRO A 418 -15.12 16.27 -1.68
CA PRO A 418 -13.94 15.87 -0.95
C PRO A 418 -13.63 16.85 0.19
N ILE A 419 -13.44 16.32 1.40
CA ILE A 419 -13.20 17.13 2.63
C ILE A 419 -12.09 18.15 2.41
N LEU A 420 -11.04 17.74 1.68
CA LEU A 420 -9.88 18.58 1.39
C LEU A 420 -10.08 19.66 0.32
N ASP A 421 -10.96 19.47 -0.65
CA ASP A 421 -11.13 20.45 -1.74
C ASP A 421 -12.13 21.59 -1.43
N LYS A 422 -13.18 21.32 -0.65
CA LYS A 422 -14.26 22.30 -0.41
C LYS A 422 -14.21 22.95 0.96
N ARG A 423 -13.62 22.30 1.98
CA ARG A 423 -13.64 22.78 3.38
C ARG A 423 -12.42 23.60 3.77
N LEU A 424 -11.30 23.47 3.03
CA LEU A 424 -10.07 24.24 3.26
C LEU A 424 -10.18 25.76 2.99
N THR A 425 -11.35 26.27 2.66
CA THR A 425 -11.55 27.71 2.39
C THR A 425 -11.99 28.53 3.62
N SER A 426 -12.29 27.88 4.75
CA SER A 426 -12.73 28.57 5.97
C SER A 426 -11.56 28.83 6.92
N GLY A 427 -11.15 30.09 7.03
CA GLY A 427 -10.11 30.55 7.94
C GLY A 427 -8.69 30.62 7.33
N VAL A 428 -7.80 31.35 8.01
CA VAL A 428 -6.41 31.57 7.54
C VAL A 428 -5.59 30.27 7.50
N GLY A 429 -5.82 29.35 8.46
CA GLY A 429 -5.13 28.05 8.52
C GLY A 429 -5.51 27.14 7.35
N GLY A 430 -6.81 27.00 7.06
CA GLY A 430 -7.29 26.23 5.92
C GLY A 430 -6.78 26.75 4.59
N ALA A 431 -6.79 28.07 4.41
CA ALA A 431 -6.23 28.70 3.21
C ALA A 431 -4.73 28.42 3.05
N LYS A 432 -3.96 28.34 4.15
CA LYS A 432 -2.52 28.02 4.12
C LYS A 432 -2.29 26.59 3.65
N ILE A 433 -3.01 25.60 4.23
CA ILE A 433 -2.92 24.19 3.82
C ILE A 433 -3.33 24.04 2.35
N LEU A 434 -4.46 24.63 1.95
CA LEU A 434 -4.93 24.58 0.57
C LEU A 434 -3.96 25.20 -0.43
N MET A 435 -3.34 26.35 -0.09
CA MET A 435 -2.33 26.94 -0.95
C MET A 435 -1.07 26.08 -1.06
N ALA A 436 -0.62 25.48 0.05
CA ALA A 436 0.50 24.54 0.04
C ALA A 436 0.16 23.34 -0.85
N TYR A 437 -1.01 22.74 -0.68
CA TYR A 437 -1.48 21.61 -1.50
C TYR A 437 -1.55 21.97 -3.00
N ARG A 438 -2.21 23.09 -3.34
CA ARG A 438 -2.31 23.56 -4.73
C ARG A 438 -0.93 23.81 -5.35
N ARG A 439 0.01 24.37 -4.59
CA ARG A 439 1.38 24.59 -5.05
C ARG A 439 2.10 23.27 -5.32
N ARG A 440 1.97 22.28 -4.42
CA ARG A 440 2.56 20.94 -4.60
C ARG A 440 1.90 20.19 -5.75
N LYS A 441 0.55 20.19 -5.81
CA LYS A 441 -0.18 19.60 -6.95
C LYS A 441 0.24 20.22 -8.28
N PHE A 442 0.46 21.54 -8.33
CA PHE A 442 0.99 22.22 -9.50
C PHE A 442 2.41 21.78 -9.85
N LYS A 443 3.30 21.59 -8.86
CA LYS A 443 4.67 21.09 -9.04
C LYS A 443 4.68 19.72 -9.72
N TYR A 444 3.79 18.83 -9.30
CA TYR A 444 3.73 17.43 -9.74
C TYR A 444 2.72 17.15 -10.86
N ARG A 445 1.95 18.13 -11.31
CA ARG A 445 0.95 17.95 -12.37
C ARG A 445 1.58 17.56 -13.72
N ASN A 446 0.71 17.12 -14.67
CA ASN A 446 1.11 16.71 -16.01
C ASN A 446 2.15 15.57 -16.03
N GLY A 447 1.94 14.57 -15.16
CA GLY A 447 2.80 13.39 -15.07
C GLY A 447 4.15 13.61 -14.38
N LYS A 448 4.43 14.79 -13.80
CA LYS A 448 5.69 15.06 -13.08
C LYS A 448 5.81 14.30 -11.76
N TYR A 449 4.75 13.66 -11.27
CA TYR A 449 4.81 12.72 -10.17
C TYR A 449 5.44 11.38 -10.56
N VAL A 450 5.50 11.05 -11.85
CA VAL A 450 6.25 9.92 -12.39
C VAL A 450 7.75 10.24 -12.36
N GLN A 451 8.57 9.29 -11.94
CA GLN A 451 10.00 9.51 -11.79
C GLN A 451 10.86 8.88 -12.90
N LEU A 452 10.37 7.89 -13.61
CA LEU A 452 10.98 7.33 -14.82
C LEU A 452 9.89 7.24 -15.89
N ARG A 453 10.13 7.84 -17.04
CA ARG A 453 9.16 7.96 -18.12
C ARG A 453 9.42 6.96 -19.23
N GLU A 454 8.38 6.67 -19.99
CA GLU A 454 8.44 5.74 -21.12
C GLU A 454 9.49 6.17 -22.17
N ASP A 455 9.61 7.46 -22.45
CA ASP A 455 10.56 8.02 -23.43
C ASP A 455 12.04 7.93 -22.97
N GLU A 456 12.30 7.44 -21.77
CA GLU A 456 13.66 7.18 -21.25
C GLU A 456 14.14 5.74 -21.51
N TYR A 457 13.23 4.84 -21.89
CA TYR A 457 13.60 3.49 -22.31
C TYR A 457 14.08 3.47 -23.77
N VAL A 458 15.01 2.56 -24.06
CA VAL A 458 15.59 2.33 -25.39
C VAL A 458 15.32 0.91 -25.80
N TYR A 459 14.71 0.74 -26.96
CA TYR A 459 14.33 -0.56 -27.51
C TYR A 459 15.20 -0.96 -28.72
#